data_5cd5971240fc10a4472dd499d4991e2b
#
_entry.id   5cd5971240fc10a4472dd499d4991e2b
#
_cell.length_a   1.000
_cell.length_b   1.000
_cell.length_c   1.000
_cell.angle_alpha   90.00
_cell.angle_beta   90.00
_cell.angle_gamma   90.00
#
_symmetry.space_group_name_H-M   'P 1'
#
loop_
_entity.id
_entity.type
_entity.pdbx_description
1 polymer ?
#
loop_
_entity_poly.entity_id
_entity_poly.type
_entity_poly.pdbx_seq_one_letter_code
_entity_poly.pdbx_strand_id
1 'polypeptide(L)'
;MPRVTEDHLAARRRQILDGARRCFAEYGYEKATVRRLEHTIGMSRGAIFHHFKDKDTLFFELAHEDDERMADVASREGLIQVMRDLLAAPDQFDWLATRLEIARKLRNDPAFHRGWSERSAVLSAATAERLRQQKQAGRLREDVPGAVLQTYLDLVLDGLVARLASGDDPENLSAVLDLVERSVRQK
;
A
#
# COMPACT_ATOMS: atom_id res chain seq x y z
N MET A 1 11.01 -4.70 35.19
CA MET A 1 11.45 -3.49 34.46
C MET A 1 11.57 -3.60 32.94
N PRO A 2 11.40 -4.75 32.23
CA PRO A 2 11.47 -4.81 30.77
C PRO A 2 10.24 -4.21 30.05
N ARG A 3 9.03 -4.30 30.61
CA ARG A 3 7.79 -3.87 29.94
C ARG A 3 7.71 -2.38 29.59
N VAL A 4 8.22 -1.50 30.44
CA VAL A 4 8.18 -0.04 30.19
C VAL A 4 9.09 0.35 29.02
N THR A 5 10.17 -0.38 28.80
CA THR A 5 11.09 -0.13 27.69
C THR A 5 10.53 -0.59 26.33
N GLU A 6 9.84 -1.71 26.26
CA GLU A 6 9.25 -2.22 25.01
C GLU A 6 8.06 -1.35 24.55
N ASP A 7 7.15 -1.00 25.45
CA ASP A 7 6.03 -0.10 25.15
C ASP A 7 6.52 1.28 24.70
N HIS A 8 7.60 1.78 25.31
CA HIS A 8 8.17 3.07 24.95
C HIS A 8 8.85 3.03 23.58
N LEU A 9 9.54 1.94 23.24
CA LEU A 9 10.13 1.72 21.92
C LEU A 9 9.06 1.60 20.83
N ALA A 10 7.98 0.85 21.11
CA ALA A 10 6.85 0.71 20.19
C ALA A 10 6.13 2.05 19.94
N ALA A 11 5.89 2.83 21.01
CA ALA A 11 5.28 4.16 20.88
C ALA A 11 6.17 5.11 20.07
N ARG A 12 7.49 5.07 20.29
CA ARG A 12 8.45 5.88 19.55
C ARG A 12 8.52 5.49 18.07
N ARG A 13 8.54 4.18 17.77
CA ARG A 13 8.49 3.67 16.40
C ARG A 13 7.23 4.15 15.68
N ARG A 14 6.08 4.08 16.33
CA ARG A 14 4.80 4.55 15.77
C ARG A 14 4.84 6.06 15.49
N GLN A 15 5.35 6.87 16.43
CA GLN A 15 5.51 8.30 16.23
C GLN A 15 6.38 8.63 15.00
N ILE A 16 7.45 7.86 14.78
CA ILE A 16 8.33 8.03 13.61
C ILE A 16 7.57 7.69 12.33
N LEU A 17 6.85 6.57 12.29
CA LEU A 17 6.08 6.14 11.12
C LEU A 17 4.98 7.15 10.77
N ASP A 18 4.21 7.63 11.75
CA ASP A 18 3.17 8.64 11.53
C ASP A 18 3.73 9.96 10.99
N GLY A 19 4.86 10.41 11.53
CA GLY A 19 5.53 11.62 11.04
C GLY A 19 6.14 11.43 9.65
N ALA A 20 6.72 10.26 9.39
CA ALA A 20 7.26 9.93 8.07
C ALA A 20 6.16 9.85 7.00
N ARG A 21 5.00 9.30 7.34
CA ARG A 21 3.81 9.25 6.46
C ARG A 21 3.43 10.66 6.02
N ARG A 22 3.28 11.61 6.97
CA ARG A 22 2.99 13.02 6.65
C ARG A 22 4.07 13.65 5.78
N CYS A 23 5.36 13.39 6.08
CA CYS A 23 6.47 13.94 5.31
C CYS A 23 6.48 13.42 3.86
N PHE A 24 6.23 12.12 3.66
CA PHE A 24 6.16 11.55 2.32
C PHE A 24 4.91 12.01 1.56
N ALA A 25 3.77 12.14 2.21
CA ALA A 25 2.55 12.68 1.58
C ALA A 25 2.75 14.13 1.12
N GLU A 26 3.41 14.98 1.95
CA GLU A 26 3.62 16.39 1.64
C GLU A 26 4.70 16.64 0.57
N TYR A 27 5.81 15.90 0.64
CA TYR A 27 7.00 16.19 -0.18
C TYR A 27 7.29 15.15 -1.26
N GLY A 28 6.61 14.01 -1.26
CA GLY A 28 6.97 12.87 -2.07
C GLY A 28 8.24 12.16 -1.59
N TYR A 29 8.53 10.98 -2.18
CA TYR A 29 9.68 10.18 -1.75
C TYR A 29 11.01 10.91 -1.92
N GLU A 30 11.31 11.46 -3.10
CA GLU A 30 12.62 12.04 -3.41
C GLU A 30 12.91 13.29 -2.56
N LYS A 31 11.91 14.16 -2.41
CA LYS A 31 12.05 15.44 -1.69
C LYS A 31 11.89 15.31 -0.17
N ALA A 32 11.46 14.17 0.37
CA ALA A 32 11.47 13.87 1.80
C ALA A 32 12.90 13.64 2.29
N THR A 33 13.66 14.73 2.40
CA THR A 33 15.05 14.72 2.89
C THR A 33 15.09 14.39 4.39
N VAL A 34 16.25 13.95 4.89
CA VAL A 34 16.47 13.69 6.33
C VAL A 34 16.07 14.91 7.17
N ARG A 35 16.42 16.13 6.74
CA ARG A 35 16.07 17.35 7.46
C ARG A 35 14.56 17.60 7.52
N ARG A 36 13.83 17.29 6.46
CA ARG A 36 12.36 17.38 6.45
C ARG A 36 11.75 16.32 7.37
N LEU A 37 12.27 15.09 7.32
CA LEU A 37 11.86 14.03 8.24
C LEU A 37 12.07 14.45 9.70
N GLU A 38 13.25 14.98 10.07
CA GLU A 38 13.52 15.49 11.41
C GLU A 38 12.50 16.56 11.84
N HIS A 39 12.22 17.51 10.95
CA HIS A 39 11.26 18.58 11.22
C HIS A 39 9.84 18.06 11.40
N THR A 40 9.36 17.22 10.48
CA THR A 40 7.98 16.71 10.48
C THR A 40 7.73 15.71 11.61
N ILE A 41 8.72 14.88 11.95
CA ILE A 41 8.65 13.89 13.04
C ILE A 41 8.85 14.56 14.41
N GLY A 42 9.59 15.66 14.45
CA GLY A 42 10.00 16.32 15.70
C GLY A 42 11.10 15.57 16.47
N MET A 43 11.95 14.83 15.75
CA MET A 43 13.07 14.06 16.33
C MET A 43 14.36 14.27 15.55
N SER A 44 15.49 14.13 16.23
CA SER A 44 16.80 14.19 15.60
C SER A 44 17.02 12.98 14.66
N ARG A 45 17.89 13.18 13.65
CA ARG A 45 18.35 12.12 12.74
C ARG A 45 18.78 10.86 13.50
N GLY A 46 19.57 11.01 14.56
CA GLY A 46 20.04 9.88 15.36
C GLY A 46 18.90 9.10 16.02
N ALA A 47 17.88 9.80 16.53
CA ALA A 47 16.71 9.17 17.13
C ALA A 47 15.87 8.41 16.10
N ILE A 48 15.68 8.97 14.90
CA ILE A 48 14.93 8.32 13.79
C ILE A 48 15.66 7.07 13.31
N PHE A 49 16.94 7.22 12.95
CA PHE A 49 17.73 6.15 12.34
C PHE A 49 18.33 5.16 13.34
N HIS A 50 18.05 5.33 14.64
CA HIS A 50 18.20 4.27 15.62
C HIS A 50 17.13 3.18 15.45
N HIS A 51 15.91 3.56 15.01
CA HIS A 51 14.81 2.63 14.79
C HIS A 51 14.75 2.08 13.36
N PHE A 52 15.23 2.85 12.38
CA PHE A 52 15.20 2.49 10.97
C PHE A 52 16.56 2.72 10.35
N LYS A 53 17.07 1.74 9.63
CA LYS A 53 18.41 1.80 9.05
C LYS A 53 18.65 3.05 8.20
N ASP A 54 17.66 3.40 7.37
CA ASP A 54 17.71 4.49 6.40
C ASP A 54 16.30 4.92 5.97
N LYS A 55 16.23 5.92 5.08
CA LYS A 55 14.98 6.41 4.52
C LYS A 55 14.23 5.35 3.71
N ASP A 56 14.97 4.50 2.99
CA ASP A 56 14.38 3.45 2.17
C ASP A 56 13.67 2.43 3.07
N THR A 57 14.34 2.00 4.14
CA THR A 57 13.74 1.09 5.15
C THR A 57 12.51 1.71 5.80
N LEU A 58 12.57 2.99 6.19
CA LEU A 58 11.43 3.70 6.77
C LEU A 58 10.23 3.75 5.80
N PHE A 59 10.50 4.01 4.52
CA PHE A 59 9.47 4.03 3.48
C PHE A 59 8.87 2.63 3.24
N PHE A 60 9.70 1.59 3.21
CA PHE A 60 9.24 0.20 3.05
C PHE A 60 8.37 -0.26 4.21
N GLU A 61 8.69 0.13 5.44
CA GLU A 61 7.88 -0.22 6.61
C GLU A 61 6.48 0.42 6.55
N LEU A 62 6.39 1.68 6.11
CA LEU A 62 5.09 2.32 5.88
C LEU A 62 4.27 1.61 4.81
N ALA A 63 4.91 1.26 3.70
CA ALA A 63 4.25 0.52 2.62
C ALA A 63 3.77 -0.84 3.10
N HIS A 64 4.57 -1.53 3.89
CA HIS A 64 4.23 -2.83 4.46
C HIS A 64 3.03 -2.76 5.41
N GLU A 65 3.00 -1.77 6.32
CA GLU A 65 1.84 -1.58 7.22
C GLU A 65 0.53 -1.36 6.44
N ASP A 66 0.57 -0.63 5.34
CA ASP A 66 -0.63 -0.41 4.53
C ASP A 66 -1.00 -1.65 3.70
N ASP A 67 0.00 -2.34 3.15
CA ASP A 67 -0.25 -3.61 2.46
C ASP A 67 -0.84 -4.66 3.40
N GLU A 68 -0.43 -4.71 4.68
CA GLU A 68 -1.05 -5.59 5.69
C GLU A 68 -2.52 -5.23 5.96
N ARG A 69 -2.83 -3.93 6.10
CA ARG A 69 -4.22 -3.48 6.29
C ARG A 69 -5.10 -3.80 5.09
N MET A 70 -4.59 -3.53 3.89
CA MET A 70 -5.31 -3.87 2.65
C MET A 70 -5.43 -5.39 2.47
N ALA A 71 -4.42 -6.17 2.85
CA ALA A 71 -4.45 -7.63 2.79
C ALA A 71 -5.49 -8.24 3.73
N ASP A 72 -5.69 -7.65 4.92
CA ASP A 72 -6.74 -8.08 5.84
C ASP A 72 -8.13 -7.91 5.22
N VAL A 73 -8.41 -6.77 4.60
CA VAL A 73 -9.66 -6.54 3.85
C VAL A 73 -9.75 -7.48 2.64
N ALA A 74 -8.68 -7.59 1.85
CA ALA A 74 -8.65 -8.43 0.65
C ALA A 74 -8.91 -9.90 0.97
N SER A 75 -8.38 -10.39 2.09
CA SER A 75 -8.59 -11.80 2.52
C SER A 75 -10.04 -12.10 2.88
N ARG A 76 -10.73 -11.16 3.50
CA ARG A 76 -12.13 -11.31 3.93
C ARG A 76 -13.14 -10.98 2.83
N GLU A 77 -12.93 -9.88 2.13
CA GLU A 77 -13.94 -9.29 1.24
C GLU A 77 -13.50 -9.23 -0.22
N GLY A 78 -12.19 -9.33 -0.47
CA GLY A 78 -11.61 -9.29 -1.81
C GLY A 78 -11.00 -7.94 -2.16
N LEU A 79 -10.14 -7.92 -3.20
CA LEU A 79 -9.40 -6.72 -3.61
C LEU A 79 -10.31 -5.59 -4.12
N ILE A 80 -11.48 -5.92 -4.63
CA ILE A 80 -12.47 -4.91 -5.08
C ILE A 80 -13.01 -4.10 -3.89
N GLN A 81 -13.18 -4.73 -2.72
CA GLN A 81 -13.56 -3.98 -1.52
C GLN A 81 -12.45 -3.03 -1.07
N VAL A 82 -11.19 -3.45 -1.13
CA VAL A 82 -10.05 -2.56 -0.90
C VAL A 82 -10.12 -1.32 -1.81
N MET A 83 -10.41 -1.53 -3.10
CA MET A 83 -10.57 -0.41 -4.06
C MET A 83 -11.75 0.51 -3.70
N ARG A 84 -12.86 -0.04 -3.20
CA ARG A 84 -14.01 0.76 -2.75
C ARG A 84 -13.67 1.59 -1.51
N ASP A 85 -12.91 1.02 -0.58
CA ASP A 85 -12.46 1.72 0.63
C ASP A 85 -11.50 2.86 0.30
N LEU A 86 -10.56 2.63 -0.65
CA LEU A 86 -9.68 3.68 -1.18
C LEU A 86 -10.47 4.83 -1.82
N LEU A 87 -11.51 4.51 -2.59
CA LEU A 87 -12.36 5.49 -3.25
C LEU A 87 -13.22 6.27 -2.24
N ALA A 88 -13.68 5.62 -1.18
CA ALA A 88 -14.53 6.24 -0.17
C ALA A 88 -13.77 7.18 0.80
N ALA A 89 -12.48 6.96 1.00
CA ALA A 89 -11.65 7.72 1.94
C ALA A 89 -10.23 7.98 1.37
N PRO A 90 -10.11 8.69 0.24
CA PRO A 90 -8.83 8.91 -0.44
C PRO A 90 -7.80 9.61 0.46
N ASP A 91 -8.25 10.54 1.30
CA ASP A 91 -7.37 11.30 2.21
C ASP A 91 -6.63 10.42 3.24
N GLN A 92 -7.15 9.24 3.54
CA GLN A 92 -6.47 8.28 4.43
C GLN A 92 -5.27 7.60 3.75
N PHE A 93 -5.15 7.77 2.45
CA PHE A 93 -4.17 7.12 1.60
C PHE A 93 -3.32 8.12 0.78
N ASP A 94 -3.25 9.39 1.21
CA ASP A 94 -2.53 10.48 0.53
C ASP A 94 -1.10 10.11 0.12
N TRP A 95 -0.43 9.31 0.95
CA TRP A 95 0.92 8.87 0.66
C TRP A 95 1.00 7.79 -0.45
N LEU A 96 -0.12 7.15 -0.85
CA LEU A 96 -0.13 6.18 -1.95
C LEU A 96 0.33 6.81 -3.27
N ALA A 97 0.12 8.12 -3.46
CA ALA A 97 0.68 8.87 -4.58
C ALA A 97 2.21 8.72 -4.66
N THR A 98 2.88 8.64 -3.52
CA THR A 98 4.33 8.45 -3.43
C THR A 98 4.78 7.11 -4.01
N ARG A 99 3.91 6.09 -4.03
CA ARG A 99 4.19 4.79 -4.68
C ARG A 99 4.40 4.92 -6.18
N LEU A 100 3.71 5.86 -6.82
CA LEU A 100 3.89 6.14 -8.26
C LEU A 100 5.24 6.80 -8.55
N GLU A 101 5.69 7.67 -7.65
CA GLU A 101 6.98 8.37 -7.79
C GLU A 101 8.18 7.42 -7.75
N ILE A 102 8.07 6.31 -7.01
CA ILE A 102 9.16 5.35 -6.90
C ILE A 102 9.30 4.40 -8.09
N ALA A 103 8.36 4.42 -9.06
CA ALA A 103 8.41 3.51 -10.21
C ALA A 103 9.73 3.62 -11.00
N ARG A 104 10.27 4.84 -11.11
CA ARG A 104 11.58 5.07 -11.72
C ARG A 104 12.71 4.46 -10.89
N LYS A 105 12.66 4.61 -9.56
CA LYS A 105 13.67 4.07 -8.65
C LYS A 105 13.61 2.54 -8.63
N LEU A 106 12.42 1.95 -8.59
CA LEU A 106 12.23 0.50 -8.71
C LEU A 106 12.88 -0.09 -9.96
N ARG A 107 12.78 0.62 -11.10
CA ARG A 107 13.36 0.17 -12.36
C ARG A 107 14.88 0.30 -12.40
N ASN A 108 15.46 1.33 -11.78
CA ASN A 108 16.86 1.71 -11.94
C ASN A 108 17.75 1.30 -10.75
N ASP A 109 17.18 0.88 -9.63
CA ASP A 109 17.88 0.48 -8.41
C ASP A 109 17.48 -0.95 -8.00
N PRO A 110 18.28 -1.98 -8.36
CA PRO A 110 17.94 -3.37 -8.05
C PRO A 110 17.90 -3.67 -6.55
N ALA A 111 18.63 -2.95 -5.71
CA ALA A 111 18.63 -3.15 -4.27
C ALA A 111 17.32 -2.62 -3.67
N PHE A 112 16.89 -1.43 -4.10
CA PHE A 112 15.61 -0.84 -3.74
C PHE A 112 14.44 -1.72 -4.21
N HIS A 113 14.50 -2.24 -5.44
CA HIS A 113 13.48 -3.14 -5.98
C HIS A 113 13.34 -4.42 -5.14
N ARG A 114 14.45 -5.06 -4.74
CA ARG A 114 14.37 -6.24 -3.86
C ARG A 114 13.73 -5.92 -2.52
N GLY A 115 14.19 -4.86 -1.84
CA GLY A 115 13.63 -4.44 -0.55
C GLY A 115 12.14 -4.11 -0.63
N TRP A 116 11.69 -3.52 -1.72
CA TRP A 116 10.29 -3.28 -2.00
C TRP A 116 9.50 -4.58 -2.19
N SER A 117 9.96 -5.45 -3.10
CA SER A 117 9.26 -6.69 -3.46
C SER A 117 9.08 -7.65 -2.27
N GLU A 118 10.07 -7.70 -1.37
CA GLU A 118 10.00 -8.53 -0.16
C GLU A 118 8.88 -8.09 0.79
N ARG A 119 8.51 -6.81 0.78
CA ARG A 119 7.54 -6.23 1.70
C ARG A 119 6.15 -6.00 1.08
N SER A 120 6.07 -5.82 -0.23
CA SER A 120 4.80 -5.60 -0.95
C SER A 120 4.08 -6.88 -1.37
N ALA A 121 4.60 -8.06 -1.02
CA ALA A 121 4.00 -9.34 -1.42
C ALA A 121 2.73 -9.71 -0.64
N VAL A 122 2.47 -9.08 0.50
CA VAL A 122 1.40 -9.48 1.43
C VAL A 122 0.01 -9.31 0.81
N LEU A 123 -0.26 -8.15 0.23
CA LEU A 123 -1.54 -7.88 -0.44
C LEU A 123 -1.77 -8.80 -1.65
N SER A 124 -0.73 -9.00 -2.46
CA SER A 124 -0.80 -9.89 -3.63
C SER A 124 -1.08 -11.34 -3.22
N ALA A 125 -0.42 -11.83 -2.17
CA ALA A 125 -0.64 -13.17 -1.63
C ALA A 125 -2.07 -13.35 -1.07
N ALA A 126 -2.57 -12.37 -0.33
CA ALA A 126 -3.94 -12.38 0.20
C ALA A 126 -4.98 -12.39 -0.93
N THR A 127 -4.76 -11.59 -1.98
CA THR A 127 -5.61 -11.55 -3.17
C THR A 127 -5.63 -12.88 -3.90
N ALA A 128 -4.44 -13.48 -4.13
CA ALA A 128 -4.33 -14.79 -4.78
C ALA A 128 -5.08 -15.88 -4.02
N GLU A 129 -4.89 -15.94 -2.70
CA GLU A 129 -5.57 -16.90 -1.83
C GLU A 129 -7.08 -16.70 -1.85
N ARG A 130 -7.56 -15.46 -1.78
CA ARG A 130 -9.00 -15.15 -1.87
C ARG A 130 -9.59 -15.58 -3.21
N LEU A 131 -8.92 -15.28 -4.31
CA LEU A 131 -9.35 -15.71 -5.64
C LEU A 131 -9.43 -17.25 -5.75
N ARG A 132 -8.44 -17.96 -5.19
CA ARG A 132 -8.45 -19.43 -5.13
C ARG A 132 -9.67 -19.97 -4.39
N GLN A 133 -9.99 -19.41 -3.20
CA GLN A 133 -11.15 -19.79 -2.40
C GLN A 133 -12.47 -19.52 -3.13
N GLN A 134 -12.61 -18.35 -3.76
CA GLN A 134 -13.81 -17.97 -4.51
C GLN A 134 -14.00 -18.87 -5.75
N LYS A 135 -12.90 -19.26 -6.41
CA LYS A 135 -12.95 -20.20 -7.54
C LYS A 135 -13.38 -21.58 -7.10
N GLN A 136 -12.86 -22.10 -5.98
CA GLN A 136 -13.27 -23.39 -5.40
C GLN A 136 -14.75 -23.38 -4.97
N ALA A 137 -15.28 -22.22 -4.57
CA ALA A 137 -16.68 -22.04 -4.21
C ALA A 137 -17.60 -21.81 -5.43
N GLY A 138 -17.09 -21.87 -6.67
CA GLY A 138 -17.86 -21.67 -7.90
C GLY A 138 -18.40 -20.24 -8.09
N ARG A 139 -17.78 -19.25 -7.44
CA ARG A 139 -18.25 -17.84 -7.49
C ARG A 139 -17.53 -17.01 -8.53
N LEU A 140 -16.39 -17.47 -9.04
CA LEU A 140 -15.62 -16.83 -10.10
C LEU A 140 -15.80 -17.55 -11.42
N ARG A 141 -15.69 -16.80 -12.49
CA ARG A 141 -15.68 -17.32 -13.85
C ARG A 141 -14.60 -18.40 -14.03
N GLU A 142 -14.95 -19.49 -14.70
CA GLU A 142 -14.06 -20.64 -14.89
C GLU A 142 -13.23 -20.56 -16.16
N ASP A 143 -13.69 -19.77 -17.14
CA ASP A 143 -13.07 -19.61 -18.46
C ASP A 143 -11.77 -18.76 -18.45
N VAL A 144 -11.42 -18.16 -17.28
CA VAL A 144 -10.21 -17.37 -17.11
C VAL A 144 -9.33 -17.95 -16.00
N PRO A 145 -8.00 -18.15 -16.24
CA PRO A 145 -7.07 -18.56 -15.21
C PRO A 145 -7.03 -17.58 -14.03
N GLY A 146 -6.93 -18.08 -12.79
CA GLY A 146 -6.88 -17.25 -11.58
C GLY A 146 -5.75 -16.21 -11.58
N ALA A 147 -4.57 -16.58 -12.11
CA ALA A 147 -3.45 -15.64 -12.26
C ALA A 147 -3.76 -14.47 -13.20
N VAL A 148 -4.56 -14.70 -14.24
CA VAL A 148 -5.00 -13.61 -15.15
C VAL A 148 -6.01 -12.70 -14.46
N LEU A 149 -6.92 -13.27 -13.67
CA LEU A 149 -7.86 -12.47 -12.86
C LEU A 149 -7.10 -11.63 -11.81
N GLN A 150 -6.07 -12.19 -11.19
CA GLN A 150 -5.24 -11.44 -10.27
C GLN A 150 -4.54 -10.27 -10.97
N THR A 151 -3.82 -10.53 -12.05
CA THR A 151 -3.15 -9.47 -12.83
C THR A 151 -4.14 -8.39 -13.30
N TYR A 152 -5.34 -8.79 -13.71
CA TYR A 152 -6.39 -7.85 -14.09
C TYR A 152 -6.79 -6.94 -12.91
N LEU A 153 -7.02 -7.51 -11.73
CA LEU A 153 -7.37 -6.74 -10.53
C LEU A 153 -6.23 -5.85 -10.06
N ASP A 154 -4.97 -6.32 -10.13
CA ASP A 154 -3.79 -5.53 -9.80
C ASP A 154 -3.67 -4.30 -10.72
N LEU A 155 -3.86 -4.48 -12.03
CA LEU A 155 -3.88 -3.38 -13.00
C LEU A 155 -4.99 -2.36 -12.74
N VAL A 156 -6.18 -2.81 -12.30
CA VAL A 156 -7.27 -1.90 -11.93
C VAL A 156 -6.93 -1.13 -10.67
N LEU A 157 -6.35 -1.79 -9.67
CA LEU A 157 -5.89 -1.13 -8.44
C LEU A 157 -4.83 -0.07 -8.74
N ASP A 158 -3.82 -0.39 -9.53
CA ASP A 158 -2.78 0.55 -9.94
C ASP A 158 -3.37 1.75 -10.69
N GLY A 159 -4.31 1.51 -11.60
CA GLY A 159 -5.02 2.56 -12.32
C GLY A 159 -5.87 3.45 -11.40
N LEU A 160 -6.54 2.87 -10.42
CA LEU A 160 -7.31 3.60 -9.41
C LEU A 160 -6.41 4.50 -8.56
N VAL A 161 -5.31 3.93 -8.03
CA VAL A 161 -4.33 4.69 -7.24
C VAL A 161 -3.76 5.85 -8.05
N ALA A 162 -3.43 5.62 -9.34
CA ALA A 162 -2.91 6.66 -10.22
C ALA A 162 -3.91 7.81 -10.41
N ARG A 163 -5.21 7.51 -10.61
CA ARG A 163 -6.25 8.53 -10.78
C ARG A 163 -6.51 9.32 -9.49
N LEU A 164 -6.60 8.64 -8.35
CA LEU A 164 -6.75 9.31 -7.05
C LEU A 164 -5.56 10.23 -6.77
N ALA A 165 -4.33 9.77 -7.05
CA ALA A 165 -3.11 10.55 -6.88
C ALA A 165 -3.03 11.78 -7.80
N SER A 166 -3.64 11.71 -8.99
CA SER A 166 -3.68 12.83 -9.97
C SER A 166 -4.78 13.85 -9.64
N GLY A 167 -5.65 13.55 -8.67
CA GLY A 167 -6.81 14.40 -8.36
C GLY A 167 -7.90 14.35 -9.45
N ASP A 168 -7.94 13.26 -10.22
CA ASP A 168 -8.97 13.07 -11.24
C ASP A 168 -10.36 12.95 -10.58
N ASP A 169 -11.40 13.41 -11.31
CA ASP A 169 -12.78 13.32 -10.83
C ASP A 169 -13.19 11.84 -10.59
N PRO A 170 -13.63 11.49 -9.37
CA PRO A 170 -14.03 10.14 -9.03
C PRO A 170 -15.42 9.75 -9.52
N GLU A 171 -16.18 10.63 -10.20
CA GLU A 171 -17.61 10.48 -10.50
C GLU A 171 -17.99 9.10 -11.05
N ASN A 172 -17.18 8.54 -11.96
CA ASN A 172 -17.48 7.26 -12.60
C ASN A 172 -16.75 6.05 -11.99
N LEU A 173 -15.85 6.26 -11.03
CA LEU A 173 -14.97 5.19 -10.54
C LEU A 173 -15.76 4.09 -9.81
N SER A 174 -16.81 4.45 -9.09
CA SER A 174 -17.68 3.44 -8.43
C SER A 174 -18.36 2.52 -9.46
N ALA A 175 -18.90 3.09 -10.55
CA ALA A 175 -19.49 2.30 -11.62
C ALA A 175 -18.46 1.43 -12.36
N VAL A 176 -17.23 1.90 -12.48
CA VAL A 176 -16.11 1.10 -13.01
C VAL A 176 -15.84 -0.10 -12.11
N LEU A 177 -15.78 0.09 -10.76
CA LEU A 177 -15.58 -1.02 -9.82
C LEU A 177 -16.73 -2.03 -9.87
N ASP A 178 -17.96 -1.60 -10.08
CA ASP A 178 -19.11 -2.50 -10.29
C ASP A 178 -18.97 -3.31 -11.58
N LEU A 179 -18.43 -2.70 -12.64
CA LEU A 179 -18.14 -3.40 -13.88
C LEU A 179 -17.03 -4.44 -13.69
N VAL A 180 -15.96 -4.06 -12.99
CA VAL A 180 -14.86 -4.96 -12.63
C VAL A 180 -15.38 -6.16 -11.84
N GLU A 181 -16.21 -5.93 -10.81
CA GLU A 181 -16.80 -7.01 -10.00
C GLU A 181 -17.63 -7.98 -10.84
N ARG A 182 -18.50 -7.45 -11.70
CA ARG A 182 -19.30 -8.28 -12.62
C ARG A 182 -18.45 -9.07 -13.61
N SER A 183 -17.30 -8.52 -14.03
CA SER A 183 -16.41 -9.17 -15.00
C SER A 183 -15.67 -10.38 -14.44
N VAL A 184 -15.48 -10.48 -13.12
CA VAL A 184 -14.77 -11.59 -12.48
C VAL A 184 -15.69 -12.67 -11.91
N ARG A 185 -16.99 -12.36 -11.74
CA ARG A 185 -17.98 -13.31 -11.21
C ARG A 185 -18.38 -14.36 -12.25
N GLN A 186 -18.82 -15.52 -11.76
CA GLN A 186 -19.53 -16.52 -12.56
C GLN A 186 -20.81 -15.88 -13.10
N LYS A 187 -21.12 -16.14 -14.39
CA LYS A 187 -22.40 -15.74 -15.01
C LYS A 187 -23.51 -16.68 -14.60
#